data_af21a705a7984565ee18cb8502744c28
#
_entry.id   af21a705a7984565ee18cb8502744c28
#
_cell.length_a   1.000
_cell.length_b   1.000
_cell.length_c   1.000
_cell.angle_alpha   90.00
_cell.angle_beta   90.00
_cell.angle_gamma   90.00
#
_symmetry.space_group_name_H-M   'P 1'
#
loop_
_entity.id
_entity.type
_entity.pdbx_description
1 polymer ?
#
loop_
_entity_poly.entity_id
_entity_poly.type
_entity_poly.pdbx_seq_one_letter_code
_entity_poly.pdbx_strand_id
1 'polypeptide(L)'
;MNRFFLLLISFLYLYTSAYANPNINARTGILIDYHSDEVLYESDADAQIYPASMTKIMTSIIAFDLLKKNKLSLDDMFVVSENAWRLSQSGYSSMFIMVNDQVSV
;
A
#
# COMPACT_ATOMS: atom_id res chain seq x y z
N MET A 1 -3.85 -15.71 -54.76
CA MET A 1 -3.48 -15.40 -53.39
C MET A 1 -3.98 -16.56 -52.53
N ASN A 2 -3.07 -17.34 -51.92
CA ASN A 2 -3.40 -18.63 -51.29
C ASN A 2 -4.31 -18.41 -50.07
N ARG A 3 -5.43 -19.19 -50.03
CA ARG A 3 -6.37 -19.22 -48.88
C ARG A 3 -5.64 -19.44 -47.54
N PHE A 4 -4.52 -20.15 -47.58
CA PHE A 4 -3.63 -20.37 -46.42
C PHE A 4 -2.97 -19.08 -45.91
N PHE A 5 -2.59 -18.17 -46.79
CA PHE A 5 -1.97 -16.90 -46.45
C PHE A 5 -2.98 -15.93 -45.77
N LEU A 6 -4.24 -15.98 -46.21
CA LEU A 6 -5.32 -15.20 -45.58
C LEU A 6 -5.65 -15.71 -44.16
N LEU A 7 -5.60 -17.02 -43.93
CA LEU A 7 -5.78 -17.61 -42.61
C LEU A 7 -4.63 -17.26 -41.66
N LEU A 8 -3.39 -17.22 -42.15
CA LEU A 8 -2.23 -16.84 -41.36
C LEU A 8 -2.30 -15.36 -40.94
N ILE A 9 -2.69 -14.47 -41.83
CA ILE A 9 -2.89 -13.04 -41.52
C ILE A 9 -4.04 -12.87 -40.53
N SER A 10 -5.15 -13.61 -40.69
CA SER A 10 -6.26 -13.58 -39.73
C SER A 10 -5.84 -14.00 -38.33
N PHE A 11 -4.94 -14.98 -38.21
CA PHE A 11 -4.43 -15.43 -36.90
C PHE A 11 -3.51 -14.40 -36.21
N LEU A 12 -2.77 -13.62 -37.01
CA LEU A 12 -1.93 -12.53 -36.46
C LEU A 12 -2.75 -11.37 -35.84
N TYR A 13 -3.97 -11.12 -36.32
CA TYR A 13 -4.84 -10.07 -35.81
C TYR A 13 -5.57 -10.45 -34.52
N LEU A 14 -5.50 -11.71 -34.07
CA LEU A 14 -6.11 -12.16 -32.80
C LEU A 14 -5.29 -11.84 -31.54
N TYR A 15 -4.05 -11.39 -31.70
CA TYR A 15 -3.20 -10.98 -30.56
C TYR A 15 -3.39 -9.50 -30.21
N THR A 16 -4.63 -9.02 -30.15
CA THR A 16 -4.88 -7.72 -29.50
C THR A 16 -4.94 -7.94 -28.01
N SER A 17 -3.92 -7.50 -27.29
CA SER A 17 -3.96 -7.42 -25.83
C SER A 17 -5.12 -6.52 -25.43
N ALA A 18 -6.17 -7.09 -24.87
CA ALA A 18 -7.26 -6.32 -24.29
C ALA A 18 -6.76 -5.72 -22.97
N TYR A 19 -6.25 -4.52 -23.02
CA TYR A 19 -6.01 -3.74 -21.79
C TYR A 19 -7.37 -3.35 -21.21
N ALA A 20 -7.79 -4.05 -20.18
CA ALA A 20 -8.92 -3.62 -19.37
C ALA A 20 -8.45 -2.41 -18.55
N ASN A 21 -8.89 -1.22 -18.91
CA ASN A 21 -8.66 -0.03 -18.08
C ASN A 21 -9.75 -0.02 -16.99
N PRO A 22 -9.45 -0.37 -15.72
CA PRO A 22 -10.43 -0.34 -14.66
C PRO A 22 -10.81 1.12 -14.41
N ASN A 23 -12.10 1.42 -14.55
CA ASN A 23 -12.63 2.76 -14.22
C ASN A 23 -12.66 2.91 -12.69
N ILE A 24 -11.54 3.29 -12.10
CA ILE A 24 -11.38 3.47 -10.65
C ILE A 24 -11.68 4.92 -10.31
N ASN A 25 -12.65 5.13 -9.43
CA ASN A 25 -12.95 6.46 -8.91
C ASN A 25 -11.97 6.83 -7.78
N ALA A 26 -10.73 7.06 -8.14
CA ALA A 26 -9.66 7.52 -7.25
C ALA A 26 -8.85 8.61 -7.94
N ARG A 27 -8.30 9.55 -7.16
CA ARG A 27 -7.43 10.61 -7.68
C ARG A 27 -6.12 10.07 -8.22
N THR A 28 -5.56 9.07 -7.53
CA THR A 28 -4.31 8.41 -7.89
C THR A 28 -4.46 6.91 -7.68
N GLY A 29 -3.72 6.11 -8.42
CA GLY A 29 -3.72 4.67 -8.24
C GLY A 29 -2.59 3.99 -8.97
N ILE A 30 -2.11 2.91 -8.41
CA ILE A 30 -1.18 1.98 -9.05
C ILE A 30 -1.58 0.55 -8.67
N LEU A 31 -1.57 -0.33 -9.65
CA LEU A 31 -1.75 -1.77 -9.46
C LEU A 31 -0.55 -2.49 -10.05
N ILE A 32 0.12 -3.27 -9.21
CA ILE A 32 1.33 -4.00 -9.58
C ILE A 32 1.08 -5.50 -9.37
N ASP A 33 1.47 -6.32 -10.33
CA ASP A 33 1.50 -7.77 -10.12
C ASP A 33 2.61 -8.12 -9.12
N TYR A 34 2.23 -8.84 -8.06
CA TYR A 34 3.14 -9.15 -6.95
C TYR A 34 4.32 -10.06 -7.34
N HIS A 35 4.16 -10.89 -8.37
CA HIS A 35 5.18 -11.87 -8.74
C HIS A 35 6.12 -11.36 -9.83
N SER A 36 5.61 -10.58 -10.77
CA SER A 36 6.38 -10.09 -11.92
C SER A 36 6.87 -8.65 -11.75
N ASP A 37 6.37 -7.93 -10.74
CA ASP A 37 6.55 -6.48 -10.56
C ASP A 37 6.02 -5.64 -11.76
N GLU A 38 5.21 -6.26 -12.62
CA GLU A 38 4.60 -5.58 -13.76
C GLU A 38 3.51 -4.61 -13.30
N VAL A 39 3.55 -3.37 -13.80
CA VAL A 39 2.49 -2.39 -13.57
C VAL A 39 1.30 -2.70 -14.46
N LEU A 40 0.21 -3.20 -13.86
CA LEU A 40 -1.02 -3.57 -14.55
C LEU A 40 -1.96 -2.38 -14.78
N TYR A 41 -1.88 -1.36 -13.93
CA TYR A 41 -2.65 -0.13 -14.02
C TYR A 41 -1.92 1.00 -13.30
N GLU A 42 -1.99 2.18 -13.88
CA GLU A 42 -1.40 3.39 -13.31
C GLU A 42 -2.28 4.59 -13.63
N SER A 43 -2.52 5.43 -12.65
CA SER A 43 -3.17 6.73 -12.79
C SER A 43 -2.54 7.71 -11.83
N ASP A 44 -1.80 8.67 -12.36
CA ASP A 44 -1.12 9.75 -11.60
C ASP A 44 -0.37 9.19 -10.35
N ALA A 45 0.34 8.06 -10.53
CA ALA A 45 0.90 7.27 -9.43
C ALA A 45 1.99 8.00 -8.65
N ASP A 46 2.70 8.93 -9.30
CA ASP A 46 3.79 9.72 -8.69
C ASP A 46 3.29 11.03 -8.05
N ALA A 47 1.99 11.30 -8.10
CA ALA A 47 1.44 12.50 -7.47
C ALA A 47 1.61 12.47 -5.95
N GLN A 48 2.06 13.58 -5.39
CA GLN A 48 2.15 13.72 -3.93
C GLN A 48 0.77 13.68 -3.29
N ILE A 49 0.63 12.80 -2.32
CA ILE A 49 -0.61 12.63 -1.55
C ILE A 49 -0.35 12.74 -0.04
N TYR A 50 -1.38 13.09 0.71
CA TYR A 50 -1.37 12.95 2.16
C TYR A 50 -1.81 11.53 2.51
N PRO A 51 -0.91 10.67 3.04
CA PRO A 51 -1.22 9.25 3.25
C PRO A 51 -2.19 9.01 4.42
N ALA A 52 -2.45 10.04 5.24
CA ALA A 52 -3.31 9.93 6.43
C ALA A 52 -2.92 8.71 7.30
N SER A 53 -3.86 7.85 7.66
CA SER A 53 -3.61 6.65 8.47
C SER A 53 -2.70 5.61 7.82
N MET A 54 -2.47 5.66 6.51
CA MET A 54 -1.50 4.79 5.84
C MET A 54 -0.06 5.01 6.35
N THR A 55 0.23 6.19 6.94
CA THR A 55 1.50 6.45 7.64
C THR A 55 1.80 5.39 8.71
N LYS A 56 0.78 4.80 9.34
CA LYS A 56 0.94 3.73 10.33
C LYS A 56 1.57 2.46 9.77
N ILE A 57 1.39 2.20 8.47
CA ILE A 57 2.05 1.09 7.78
C ILE A 57 3.57 1.28 7.80
N MET A 58 4.04 2.49 7.52
CA MET A 58 5.48 2.79 7.59
C MET A 58 6.01 2.66 9.02
N THR A 59 5.27 3.13 10.03
CA THR A 59 5.62 2.94 11.44
C THR A 59 5.77 1.45 11.78
N SER A 60 4.85 0.62 11.33
CA SER A 60 4.92 -0.84 11.54
C SER A 60 6.15 -1.46 10.84
N ILE A 61 6.45 -1.06 9.60
CA ILE A 61 7.64 -1.53 8.89
C ILE A 61 8.92 -1.19 9.65
N ILE A 62 9.03 0.04 10.18
CA ILE A 62 10.18 0.46 10.99
C ILE A 62 10.26 -0.35 12.28
N ALA A 63 9.14 -0.59 12.96
CA ALA A 63 9.11 -1.40 14.18
C ALA A 63 9.59 -2.84 13.90
N PHE A 64 9.11 -3.48 12.84
CA PHE A 64 9.56 -4.82 12.44
C PHE A 64 11.06 -4.86 12.06
N ASP A 65 11.57 -3.83 11.40
CA ASP A 65 13.01 -3.74 11.10
C ASP A 65 13.85 -3.61 12.37
N LEU A 66 13.40 -2.83 13.35
CA LEU A 66 14.06 -2.69 14.64
C LEU A 66 14.02 -3.98 15.45
N LEU A 67 12.89 -4.69 15.47
CA LEU A 67 12.75 -6.02 16.09
C LEU A 67 13.72 -7.03 15.44
N LYS A 68 13.76 -7.06 14.10
CA LYS A 68 14.68 -7.95 13.35
C LYS A 68 16.15 -7.66 13.64
N LYS A 69 16.50 -6.40 13.90
CA LYS A 69 17.86 -5.96 14.26
C LYS A 69 18.17 -6.06 15.76
N ASN A 70 17.28 -6.62 16.56
CA ASN A 70 17.37 -6.67 18.04
C ASN A 70 17.60 -5.29 18.68
N LYS A 71 17.08 -4.23 18.07
CA LYS A 71 17.09 -2.85 18.62
C LYS A 71 15.79 -2.50 19.34
N LEU A 72 14.81 -3.35 19.27
CA LEU A 72 13.52 -3.29 19.92
C LEU A 72 13.13 -4.70 20.33
N SER A 73 12.41 -4.87 21.43
CA SER A 73 11.82 -6.13 21.88
C SER A 73 10.30 -5.96 21.96
N LEU A 74 9.56 -7.06 21.76
CA LEU A 74 8.10 -7.08 21.98
C LEU A 74 7.74 -6.79 23.45
N ASP A 75 8.68 -7.05 24.39
CA ASP A 75 8.49 -6.81 25.81
C ASP A 75 8.90 -5.37 26.24
N ASP A 76 9.43 -4.56 25.31
CA ASP A 76 9.76 -3.17 25.60
C ASP A 76 8.48 -2.39 25.89
N MET A 77 8.48 -1.65 27.00
CA MET A 77 7.33 -0.90 27.47
C MET A 77 7.46 0.58 27.18
N PHE A 78 6.40 1.15 26.66
CA PHE A 78 6.28 2.59 26.40
C PHE A 78 5.23 3.20 27.32
N VAL A 79 5.58 4.34 27.89
CA VAL A 79 4.62 5.14 28.68
C VAL A 79 3.88 6.09 27.75
N VAL A 80 2.56 6.06 27.81
CA VAL A 80 1.71 6.96 27.01
C VAL A 80 1.84 8.38 27.53
N SER A 81 2.48 9.24 26.74
CA SER A 81 2.65 10.65 27.10
C SER A 81 1.32 11.41 27.01
N GLU A 82 1.22 12.52 27.77
CA GLU A 82 0.06 13.40 27.71
C GLU A 82 -0.18 13.91 26.26
N ASN A 83 0.88 14.18 25.51
CA ASN A 83 0.76 14.63 24.12
C ASN A 83 0.15 13.55 23.21
N ALA A 84 0.59 12.30 23.33
CA ALA A 84 0.03 11.18 22.57
C ALA A 84 -1.44 10.94 22.93
N TRP A 85 -1.76 10.97 24.22
CA TRP A 85 -3.15 10.83 24.69
C TRP A 85 -4.04 11.97 24.18
N ARG A 86 -3.58 13.22 24.23
CA ARG A 86 -4.34 14.37 23.74
C ARG A 86 -4.65 14.26 22.25
N LEU A 87 -3.69 13.80 21.45
CA LEU A 87 -3.90 13.55 20.03
C LEU A 87 -4.95 12.46 19.80
N SER A 88 -5.02 11.44 20.66
CA SER A 88 -6.04 10.39 20.53
C SER A 88 -7.47 10.90 20.71
N GLN A 89 -7.66 12.01 21.40
CA GLN A 89 -8.97 12.64 21.64
C GLN A 89 -9.42 13.55 20.47
N SER A 90 -8.53 13.86 19.54
CA SER A 90 -8.75 14.84 18.48
C SER A 90 -9.38 14.26 17.20
N GLY A 91 -10.09 13.13 17.28
CA GLY A 91 -10.76 12.48 16.16
C GLY A 91 -9.84 11.64 15.28
N TYR A 92 -8.60 11.39 15.70
CA TYR A 92 -7.72 10.42 15.06
C TYR A 92 -8.10 8.99 15.43
N SER A 93 -7.84 8.06 14.52
CA SER A 93 -7.94 6.63 14.84
C SER A 93 -6.89 6.26 15.89
N SER A 94 -7.33 5.80 17.05
CA SER A 94 -6.47 5.51 18.19
C SER A 94 -6.94 4.27 18.95
N MET A 95 -6.09 3.76 19.84
CA MET A 95 -6.39 2.62 20.73
C MET A 95 -7.06 3.07 22.04
N PHE A 96 -7.30 4.37 22.25
CA PHE A 96 -7.90 4.97 23.45
C PHE A 96 -7.19 4.59 24.77
N ILE A 97 -5.86 4.45 24.73
CA ILE A 97 -5.04 4.16 25.90
C ILE A 97 -4.91 5.45 26.74
N MET A 98 -4.98 5.30 28.06
CA MET A 98 -4.96 6.45 28.99
C MET A 98 -3.56 7.04 29.12
N VAL A 99 -3.50 8.30 29.54
CA VAL A 99 -2.23 8.97 29.87
C VAL A 99 -1.54 8.22 31.03
N ASN A 100 -0.23 8.05 30.92
CA ASN A 100 0.64 7.31 31.84
C ASN A 100 0.45 5.79 31.87
N ASP A 101 -0.46 5.24 31.08
CA ASP A 101 -0.50 3.79 30.89
C ASP A 101 0.78 3.29 30.22
N GLN A 102 1.13 2.05 30.50
CA GLN A 102 2.26 1.37 29.88
C GLN A 102 1.75 0.35 28.87
N VAL A 103 2.32 0.39 27.68
CA VAL A 103 1.99 -0.54 26.58
C VAL A 103 3.26 -1.17 26.04
N SER A 104 3.18 -2.44 25.71
CA SER A 104 4.26 -3.13 25.00
C SER A 104 4.25 -2.80 23.51
N VAL A 105 5.32 -3.14 22.84
CA VAL A 105 5.45 -3.04 21.37
C VAL A 105 4.39 -3.88 20.65
#